data_f09562816e33872ca859f73b7868d966
#
_entry.id   f09562816e33872ca859f73b7868d966
#
_cell.length_a   1.000
_cell.length_b   1.000
_cell.length_c   1.000
_cell.angle_alpha   90.00
_cell.angle_beta   90.00
_cell.angle_gamma   90.00
#
_symmetry.space_group_name_H-M   'P 1'
#
loop_
_entity.id
_entity.type
_entity.pdbx_description
1 polymer ?
#
loop_
_entity_poly.entity_id
_entity_poly.type
_entity_poly.pdbx_seq_one_letter_code
_entity_poly.pdbx_strand_id
1 'polypeptide(L)'
;MSTALPIHLPQEQIEAFCARYNIRKLSLFGSVLTDRFRPTSDIDILVEFEPGKAPDGFTFAGMELELTEMLGREVDLRTAAELSRYFRDEVVAASVLVYERQ
;
A
#
# COMPACT_ATOMS: atom_id res chain seq x y z
N MET A 1 -15.11 -7.84 16.11
CA MET A 1 -15.81 -7.71 14.81
C MET A 1 -14.87 -7.15 13.78
N SER A 2 -14.66 -7.87 12.71
CA SER A 2 -13.79 -7.40 11.65
C SER A 2 -14.53 -6.44 10.75
N THR A 3 -13.84 -5.36 10.35
CA THR A 3 -14.36 -4.44 9.37
C THR A 3 -13.95 -4.93 7.99
N ALA A 4 -14.94 -5.24 7.16
CA ALA A 4 -14.65 -5.66 5.80
C ALA A 4 -14.13 -4.48 5.00
N LEU A 5 -13.02 -4.65 4.32
CA LEU A 5 -12.51 -3.64 3.40
C LEU A 5 -13.35 -3.66 2.13
N PRO A 6 -13.54 -2.50 1.48
CA PRO A 6 -14.35 -2.43 0.26
C PRO A 6 -13.64 -2.98 -0.98
N ILE A 7 -12.50 -3.63 -0.82
CA ILE A 7 -11.74 -4.21 -1.91
C ILE A 7 -11.30 -5.63 -1.54
N HIS A 8 -11.07 -6.44 -2.57
CA HIS A 8 -10.53 -7.78 -2.38
C HIS A 8 -9.00 -7.72 -2.41
N LEU A 9 -8.38 -8.36 -1.42
CA LEU A 9 -6.92 -8.41 -1.31
C LEU A 9 -6.47 -9.87 -1.54
N PRO A 10 -5.87 -10.16 -2.70
CA PRO A 10 -5.39 -11.53 -2.99
C PRO A 10 -4.12 -11.81 -2.20
N GLN A 11 -4.28 -12.39 -1.02
CA GLN A 11 -3.22 -12.51 -0.02
C GLN A 11 -1.97 -13.21 -0.54
N GLU A 12 -2.12 -14.31 -1.26
CA GLU A 12 -0.96 -15.04 -1.78
C GLU A 12 -0.17 -14.20 -2.79
N GLN A 13 -0.87 -13.47 -3.65
CA GLN A 13 -0.21 -12.60 -4.62
C GLN A 13 0.48 -11.44 -3.94
N ILE A 14 -0.13 -10.90 -2.89
CA ILE A 14 0.45 -9.81 -2.12
C ILE A 14 1.74 -10.29 -1.45
N GLU A 15 1.72 -11.48 -0.84
CA GLU A 15 2.90 -12.04 -0.18
C GLU A 15 4.04 -12.26 -1.18
N ALA A 16 3.73 -12.80 -2.35
CA ALA A 16 4.73 -13.02 -3.38
C ALA A 16 5.32 -11.69 -3.89
N PHE A 17 4.47 -10.71 -4.07
CA PHE A 17 4.88 -9.37 -4.48
C PHE A 17 5.84 -8.75 -3.44
N CYS A 18 5.47 -8.84 -2.17
CA CYS A 18 6.27 -8.27 -1.10
C CYS A 18 7.62 -8.97 -0.97
N ALA A 19 7.64 -10.29 -1.14
CA ALA A 19 8.89 -11.05 -1.10
C ALA A 19 9.81 -10.66 -2.25
N ARG A 20 9.24 -10.47 -3.45
CA ARG A 20 10.03 -10.14 -4.63
C ARG A 20 10.70 -8.78 -4.51
N TYR A 21 10.03 -7.83 -3.90
CA TYR A 21 10.52 -6.45 -3.82
C TYR A 21 11.11 -6.06 -2.47
N ASN A 22 11.36 -7.03 -1.60
CA ASN A 22 11.97 -6.79 -0.29
C ASN A 22 11.16 -5.81 0.56
N ILE A 23 9.85 -5.96 0.52
CA ILE A 23 8.94 -5.12 1.29
C ILE A 23 8.83 -5.66 2.71
N ARG A 24 8.98 -4.79 3.68
CA ARG A 24 8.85 -5.11 5.10
C ARG A 24 7.40 -4.96 5.56
N LYS A 25 6.73 -3.89 5.14
CA LYS A 25 5.33 -3.64 5.49
C LYS A 25 4.59 -3.05 4.31
N LEU A 26 3.34 -3.44 4.16
CA LEU A 26 2.44 -2.89 3.15
C LEU A 26 1.12 -2.61 3.85
N SER A 27 0.63 -1.37 3.73
CA SER A 27 -0.57 -0.93 4.45
C SER A 27 -1.47 -0.11 3.54
N LEU A 28 -2.76 -0.10 3.87
CA LEU A 28 -3.73 0.76 3.18
C LEU A 28 -3.91 2.05 3.97
N PHE A 29 -4.08 3.15 3.26
CA PHE A 29 -4.40 4.42 3.91
C PHE A 29 -5.32 5.22 3.00
N GLY A 30 -5.79 6.36 3.49
CA GLY A 30 -6.61 7.27 2.69
C GLY A 30 -8.05 6.85 2.57
N SER A 31 -8.67 7.18 1.43
CA SER A 31 -10.13 7.07 1.27
C SER A 31 -10.66 5.65 1.38
N VAL A 32 -9.85 4.63 1.07
CA VAL A 32 -10.27 3.23 1.15
C VAL A 32 -10.67 2.84 2.58
N LEU A 33 -10.18 3.58 3.57
CA LEU A 33 -10.51 3.35 4.99
C LEU A 33 -11.72 4.13 5.46
N THR A 34 -12.36 4.88 4.57
CA THR A 34 -13.46 5.77 4.92
C THR A 34 -14.71 5.45 4.10
N ASP A 35 -15.83 6.02 4.50
CA ASP A 35 -17.09 5.89 3.74
C ASP A 35 -17.11 6.79 2.50
N ARG A 36 -16.04 7.54 2.25
CA ARG A 36 -15.91 8.37 1.04
C ARG A 36 -15.37 7.58 -0.14
N PHE A 37 -14.96 6.33 0.08
CA PHE A 37 -14.40 5.50 -0.99
C PHE A 37 -15.49 5.22 -2.03
N ARG A 38 -15.15 5.45 -3.29
CA ARG A 38 -16.07 5.29 -4.44
C ARG A 38 -15.49 4.27 -5.41
N PRO A 39 -16.29 3.72 -6.32
CA PRO A 39 -15.77 2.81 -7.36
C PRO A 39 -14.68 3.43 -8.23
N THR A 40 -14.64 4.77 -8.31
CA THR A 40 -13.61 5.49 -9.07
C THR A 40 -12.47 6.01 -8.22
N SER A 41 -12.48 5.75 -6.91
CA SER A 41 -11.41 6.20 -6.03
C SER A 41 -10.16 5.37 -6.21
N ASP A 42 -8.99 6.01 -6.08
CA ASP A 42 -7.71 5.31 -6.08
C ASP A 42 -7.51 4.59 -4.75
N ILE A 43 -6.71 3.55 -4.78
CA ILE A 43 -6.32 2.84 -3.56
C ILE A 43 -4.96 3.37 -3.14
N ASP A 44 -4.89 4.00 -1.97
CA ASP A 44 -3.64 4.53 -1.44
C ASP A 44 -2.93 3.46 -0.63
N ILE A 45 -1.70 3.13 -1.02
CA ILE A 45 -0.92 2.07 -0.36
C ILE A 45 0.40 2.66 0.13
N LEU A 46 0.69 2.36 1.39
CA LEU A 46 1.92 2.79 2.04
C LEU A 46 2.88 1.60 2.09
N VAL A 47 4.08 1.79 1.59
CA VAL A 47 5.09 0.73 1.54
C VAL A 47 6.32 1.09 2.36
N GLU A 48 6.84 0.12 3.10
CA GLU A 48 8.11 0.23 3.81
C GLU A 48 8.99 -0.92 3.34
N PHE A 49 10.19 -0.59 2.89
CA PHE A 49 11.15 -1.60 2.41
C PHE A 49 12.10 -2.04 3.51
N GLU A 50 12.71 -3.21 3.35
CA GLU A 50 13.80 -3.63 4.21
C GLU A 50 14.93 -2.60 4.11
N PRO A 51 15.67 -2.35 5.21
CA PRO A 51 16.74 -1.35 5.20
C PRO A 51 17.71 -1.56 4.04
N GLY A 52 17.97 -0.50 3.28
CA GLY A 52 18.89 -0.54 2.16
C GLY A 52 18.36 -1.24 0.91
N LYS A 53 17.09 -1.61 0.89
CA LYS A 53 16.50 -2.35 -0.23
C LYS A 53 15.47 -1.56 -1.03
N ALA A 54 15.35 -0.27 -0.78
CA ALA A 54 14.41 0.56 -1.54
C ALA A 54 14.82 0.57 -3.03
N PRO A 55 13.87 0.36 -3.95
CA PRO A 55 14.19 0.33 -5.38
C PRO A 55 14.40 1.73 -5.93
N ASP A 56 14.90 1.80 -7.16
CA ASP A 56 14.95 3.08 -7.87
C ASP A 56 13.53 3.50 -8.29
N GLY A 57 13.42 4.75 -8.77
CA GLY A 57 12.10 5.29 -9.13
C GLY A 57 11.44 4.56 -10.29
N PHE A 58 12.25 4.02 -11.20
CA PHE A 58 11.72 3.29 -12.35
C PHE A 58 11.07 2.00 -11.90
N THR A 59 11.75 1.24 -11.05
CA THR A 59 11.22 0.01 -10.48
C THR A 59 10.00 0.30 -9.62
N PHE A 60 10.05 1.37 -8.83
CA PHE A 60 8.94 1.78 -7.97
C PHE A 60 7.66 2.03 -8.79
N ALA A 61 7.80 2.73 -9.93
CA ALA A 61 6.65 2.96 -10.81
C ALA A 61 6.09 1.66 -11.37
N GLY A 62 6.97 0.70 -11.69
CA GLY A 62 6.53 -0.62 -12.14
C GLY A 62 5.79 -1.40 -11.06
N MET A 63 6.20 -1.25 -9.80
CA MET A 63 5.49 -1.87 -8.68
C MET A 63 4.08 -1.32 -8.54
N GLU A 64 3.92 -0.01 -8.71
CA GLU A 64 2.61 0.63 -8.65
C GLU A 64 1.68 0.09 -9.74
N LEU A 65 2.20 -0.08 -10.96
CA LEU A 65 1.43 -0.67 -12.05
C LEU A 65 1.06 -2.12 -11.77
N GLU A 66 1.99 -2.89 -11.19
CA GLU A 66 1.73 -4.29 -10.86
C GLU A 66 0.61 -4.40 -9.83
N LEU A 67 0.62 -3.55 -8.81
CA LEU A 67 -0.44 -3.53 -7.80
C LEU A 67 -1.77 -3.11 -8.42
N THR A 68 -1.75 -2.15 -9.34
CA THR A 68 -2.95 -1.72 -10.06
C THR A 68 -3.58 -2.89 -10.81
N GLU A 69 -2.77 -3.69 -11.49
CA GLU A 69 -3.26 -4.87 -12.20
C GLU A 69 -3.78 -5.93 -11.24
N MET A 70 -3.04 -6.15 -10.15
CA MET A 70 -3.40 -7.16 -9.16
C MET A 70 -4.74 -6.86 -8.48
N LEU A 71 -4.98 -5.59 -8.15
CA LEU A 71 -6.17 -5.19 -7.41
C LEU A 71 -7.33 -4.76 -8.31
N GLY A 72 -7.07 -4.59 -9.61
CA GLY A 72 -8.10 -4.16 -10.55
C GLY A 72 -8.54 -2.72 -10.36
N ARG A 73 -7.75 -1.91 -9.66
CA ARG A 73 -8.05 -0.52 -9.34
C ARG A 73 -6.76 0.29 -9.40
N GLU A 74 -6.85 1.55 -9.75
CA GLU A 74 -5.72 2.46 -9.74
C GLU A 74 -5.11 2.50 -8.34
N VAL A 75 -3.80 2.29 -8.25
CA VAL A 75 -3.08 2.29 -6.98
C VAL A 75 -2.14 3.49 -6.94
N ASP A 76 -2.14 4.20 -5.82
CA ASP A 76 -1.20 5.27 -5.54
C ASP A 76 -0.25 4.75 -4.45
N LEU A 77 0.97 4.40 -4.85
CA LEU A 77 1.96 3.79 -3.96
C LEU A 77 2.89 4.87 -3.38
N ARG A 78 3.00 4.91 -2.06
CA ARG A 78 3.80 5.92 -1.37
C ARG A 78 4.67 5.30 -0.30
N THR A 79 5.83 5.92 -0.05
CA THR A 79 6.60 5.66 1.16
C THR A 79 6.22 6.71 2.21
N ALA A 80 6.53 6.43 3.48
CA ALA A 80 6.25 7.40 4.54
C ALA A 80 6.97 8.73 4.31
N ALA A 81 8.18 8.67 3.74
CA ALA A 81 8.99 9.88 3.49
C ALA A 81 8.33 10.81 2.47
N GLU A 82 7.47 10.28 1.60
CA GLU A 82 6.78 11.08 0.58
C GLU A 82 5.56 11.80 1.14
N LEU A 83 5.09 11.43 2.33
CA LEU A 83 3.96 12.08 2.96
C LEU A 83 4.41 13.38 3.61
N SER A 84 3.50 14.37 3.64
CA SER A 84 3.78 15.62 4.33
C SER A 84 4.14 15.36 5.78
N ARG A 85 5.23 15.97 6.26
CA ARG A 85 5.67 15.81 7.64
C ARG A 85 4.63 16.29 8.66
N TYR A 86 3.70 17.12 8.23
CA TYR A 86 2.69 17.69 9.13
C TYR A 86 1.61 16.67 9.52
N PHE A 87 1.36 15.68 8.67
CA PHE A 87 0.35 14.66 8.98
C PHE A 87 0.85 13.23 8.76
N ARG A 88 2.15 13.06 8.56
CA ARG A 88 2.74 11.73 8.31
C ARG A 88 2.43 10.75 9.43
N ASP A 89 2.64 11.17 10.68
CA ASP A 89 2.44 10.29 11.82
C ASP A 89 0.98 9.87 11.96
N GLU A 90 0.05 10.79 11.69
CA GLU A 90 -1.38 10.47 11.73
C GLU A 90 -1.75 9.46 10.65
N VAL A 91 -1.23 9.63 9.43
CA VAL A 91 -1.51 8.72 8.33
C VAL A 91 -0.97 7.33 8.63
N VAL A 92 0.28 7.25 9.10
CA VAL A 92 0.90 5.97 9.43
C VAL A 92 0.13 5.28 10.55
N ALA A 93 -0.25 6.02 11.59
CA ALA A 93 -0.98 5.44 12.73
C ALA A 93 -2.36 4.94 12.33
N ALA A 94 -3.03 5.62 11.39
CA ALA A 94 -4.36 5.24 10.93
C ALA A 94 -4.35 4.16 9.86
N SER A 95 -3.18 3.86 9.27
CA SER A 95 -3.10 2.89 8.18
C SER A 95 -3.45 1.48 8.67
N VAL A 96 -3.98 0.66 7.75
CA VAL A 96 -4.35 -0.73 8.04
C VAL A 96 -3.34 -1.66 7.40
N LEU A 97 -2.66 -2.44 8.24
CA LEU A 97 -1.61 -3.35 7.78
C LEU A 97 -2.20 -4.47 6.92
N VAL A 98 -1.62 -4.68 5.75
CA VAL A 98 -1.98 -5.75 4.82
C VAL A 98 -0.93 -6.86 4.85
N TYR A 99 0.33 -6.49 5.00
CA TYR A 99 1.43 -7.43 5.01
C TYR A 99 2.53 -6.90 5.93
N GLU A 100 3.10 -7.81 6.70
CA GLU A 100 4.28 -7.49 7.50
C GLU A 100 5.20 -8.71 7.48
N ARG A 101 6.47 -8.47 7.17
CA ARG A 101 7.46 -9.54 7.14
C ARG A 101 7.79 -9.99 8.56
N GLN A 102 7.77 -11.28 8.77
CA GLN A 102 8.11 -11.89 10.06
C GLN A 102 9.63 -12.09 10.21
#